data_a05966ac1f3b8835bb356c9b05f4a13e
#
_entry.id   a05966ac1f3b8835bb356c9b05f4a13e
#
_cell.length_a   1.000
_cell.length_b   1.000
_cell.length_c   1.000
_cell.angle_alpha   90.00
_cell.angle_beta   90.00
_cell.angle_gamma   90.00
#
_symmetry.space_group_name_H-M   'P 1'
#
loop_
_entity.id
_entity.type
_entity.pdbx_description
1 polymer ?
#
loop_
_entity_poly.entity_id
_entity_poly.type
_entity_poly.pdbx_seq_one_letter_code
_entity_poly.pdbx_strand_id
1 'polypeptide(L)'
;MSMTDTKQDGRVVAIAGPVIDVEFPRGSLPELNSAIQFEITHEGTTTVVLAEVAQQLGNSRVRAVCLKPTDGLSRNTPVRNLGHGIQVPVGNRTLGHVWNVWGDVLDGNNSDFDDIERWDIHRPAPAFDTLEPSKRMFETGIKVIDLLTPYLAGGKIGLFGGAGVGKTVLITEMINRVASKHGGVSVFAGVGERTREGTDLRMEMEESGVFEKAALVFGQMDEPPGVRLRVALSALTMAEYFRD
;
A
#
# COMPACT_ATOMS: atom_id res chain seq x y z
N MET A 1 -14.24 26.72 -17.15
CA MET A 1 -15.37 27.00 -16.24
C MET A 1 -15.26 25.99 -15.10
N SER A 2 -14.65 26.38 -13.99
CA SER A 2 -14.38 25.52 -12.84
C SER A 2 -15.67 25.31 -12.09
N MET A 3 -16.22 24.10 -12.13
CA MET A 3 -17.20 23.66 -11.12
C MET A 3 -16.40 23.34 -9.86
N THR A 4 -16.37 24.26 -8.94
CA THR A 4 -16.01 24.02 -7.55
C THR A 4 -17.07 23.08 -6.97
N ASP A 5 -16.73 21.79 -6.99
CA ASP A 5 -17.49 20.76 -6.28
C ASP A 5 -17.28 21.03 -4.79
N THR A 6 -18.21 21.75 -4.18
CA THR A 6 -18.26 22.00 -2.73
C THR A 6 -18.65 20.69 -2.04
N LYS A 7 -17.74 19.71 -2.02
CA LYS A 7 -17.83 18.60 -1.09
C LYS A 7 -17.82 19.19 0.31
N GLN A 8 -18.91 19.00 1.04
CA GLN A 8 -19.09 19.57 2.36
C GLN A 8 -18.01 19.00 3.29
N ASP A 9 -17.09 19.85 3.70
CA ASP A 9 -15.97 19.46 4.57
C ASP A 9 -16.48 19.14 5.97
N GLY A 10 -15.88 18.12 6.58
CA GLY A 10 -16.08 17.76 7.97
C GLY A 10 -15.16 18.51 8.92
N ARG A 11 -15.24 18.17 10.20
CA ARG A 11 -14.34 18.69 11.23
C ARG A 11 -13.96 17.62 12.24
N VAL A 12 -12.74 17.67 12.73
CA VAL A 12 -12.27 16.79 13.81
C VAL A 12 -13.02 17.10 15.10
N VAL A 13 -13.62 16.11 15.73
CA VAL A 13 -14.35 16.27 17.02
C VAL A 13 -13.67 15.56 18.17
N ALA A 14 -12.94 14.47 17.91
CA ALA A 14 -12.15 13.76 18.91
C ALA A 14 -10.86 13.22 18.31
N ILE A 15 -9.82 13.09 19.14
CA ILE A 15 -8.50 12.59 18.75
C ILE A 15 -8.06 11.59 19.83
N ALA A 16 -7.66 10.38 19.39
CA ALA A 16 -7.15 9.32 20.24
C ALA A 16 -5.93 8.66 19.58
N GLY A 17 -4.77 9.29 19.68
CA GLY A 17 -3.56 8.89 18.97
C GLY A 17 -3.80 8.93 17.45
N PRO A 18 -3.51 7.84 16.70
CA PRO A 18 -3.71 7.79 15.25
C PRO A 18 -5.18 7.64 14.83
N VAL A 19 -6.12 7.63 15.76
CA VAL A 19 -7.55 7.50 15.48
C VAL A 19 -8.25 8.82 15.76
N ILE A 20 -9.06 9.27 14.82
CA ILE A 20 -9.83 10.51 14.92
C ILE A 20 -11.32 10.25 14.68
N ASP A 21 -12.18 11.00 15.38
CA ASP A 21 -13.58 11.07 15.04
C ASP A 21 -13.85 12.41 14.33
N VAL A 22 -14.53 12.31 13.19
CA VAL A 22 -14.83 13.45 12.32
C VAL A 22 -16.34 13.58 12.15
N GLU A 23 -16.86 14.78 12.33
CA GLU A 23 -18.26 15.12 12.10
C GLU A 23 -18.42 15.77 10.72
N PHE A 24 -19.37 15.25 9.94
CA PHE A 24 -19.71 15.79 8.63
C PHE A 24 -21.13 16.41 8.66
N PRO A 25 -21.44 17.32 7.75
CA PRO A 25 -22.79 17.79 7.58
C PRO A 25 -23.77 16.65 7.25
N ARG A 26 -25.05 16.83 7.57
CA ARG A 26 -26.07 15.81 7.27
C ARG A 26 -26.13 15.55 5.76
N GLY A 27 -26.09 14.26 5.39
CA GLY A 27 -26.16 13.83 3.99
C GLY A 27 -24.82 13.81 3.24
N SER A 28 -23.70 14.18 3.88
CA SER A 28 -22.35 14.12 3.29
C SER A 28 -21.40 13.18 4.03
N LEU A 29 -21.95 12.19 4.73
CA LEU A 29 -21.15 11.23 5.47
C LEU A 29 -20.33 10.35 4.51
N PRO A 30 -19.00 10.25 4.67
CA PRO A 30 -18.18 9.36 3.87
C PRO A 30 -18.56 7.89 4.05
N GLU A 31 -18.42 7.12 2.98
CA GLU A 31 -18.56 5.67 3.04
C GLU A 31 -17.38 5.03 3.78
N LEU A 32 -17.55 3.77 4.18
CA LEU A 32 -16.43 2.98 4.73
C LEU A 32 -15.32 2.86 3.69
N ASN A 33 -14.08 2.87 4.17
CA ASN A 33 -12.85 2.84 3.37
C ASN A 33 -12.61 4.11 2.53
N SER A 34 -13.46 5.14 2.62
CA SER A 34 -13.18 6.42 1.98
C SER A 34 -11.95 7.08 2.58
N ALA A 35 -11.15 7.71 1.72
CA ALA A 35 -10.02 8.53 2.14
C ALA A 35 -10.50 9.94 2.49
N ILE A 36 -10.06 10.44 3.63
CA ILE A 36 -10.25 11.81 4.09
C ILE A 36 -8.90 12.46 4.32
N GLN A 37 -8.82 13.77 4.14
CA GLN A 37 -7.57 14.52 4.21
C GLN A 37 -7.73 15.77 5.07
N PHE A 38 -6.70 16.11 5.81
CA PHE A 38 -6.61 17.34 6.58
C PHE A 38 -5.16 17.81 6.72
N GLU A 39 -4.98 19.04 7.15
CA GLU A 39 -3.66 19.63 7.35
C GLU A 39 -3.37 19.83 8.83
N ILE A 40 -2.15 19.52 9.23
CA ILE A 40 -1.62 19.81 10.57
C ILE A 40 -0.47 20.79 10.40
N THR A 41 -0.52 21.92 11.13
CA THR A 41 0.61 22.84 11.26
C THR A 41 1.24 22.65 12.63
N HIS A 42 2.47 22.15 12.65
CA HIS A 42 3.25 21.96 13.86
C HIS A 42 4.64 22.54 13.67
N GLU A 43 5.10 23.35 14.62
CA GLU A 43 6.41 24.03 14.59
C GLU A 43 6.70 24.78 13.26
N GLY A 44 5.67 25.39 12.68
CA GLY A 44 5.80 26.15 11.42
C GLY A 44 5.82 25.30 10.14
N THR A 45 5.74 23.97 10.25
CA THR A 45 5.65 23.06 9.13
C THR A 45 4.21 22.57 8.96
N THR A 46 3.64 22.71 7.77
CA THR A 46 2.33 22.18 7.43
C THR A 46 2.48 20.82 6.75
N THR A 47 1.84 19.81 7.34
CA THR A 47 1.84 18.44 6.81
C THR A 47 0.42 18.05 6.43
N VAL A 48 0.26 17.51 5.23
CA VAL A 48 -0.98 16.90 4.78
C VAL A 48 -1.05 15.47 5.34
N VAL A 49 -2.14 15.18 6.03
CA VAL A 49 -2.42 13.86 6.62
C VAL A 49 -3.60 13.22 5.93
N LEU A 50 -3.37 12.01 5.43
CA LEU A 50 -4.41 11.14 4.90
C LEU A 50 -4.91 10.21 6.00
N ALA A 51 -6.22 10.00 6.07
CA ALA A 51 -6.84 9.04 6.97
C ALA A 51 -7.92 8.24 6.23
N GLU A 52 -8.18 7.04 6.68
CA GLU A 52 -9.20 6.16 6.12
C GLU A 52 -10.35 5.97 7.09
N VAL A 53 -11.57 6.10 6.58
CA VAL A 53 -12.80 5.88 7.35
C VAL A 53 -12.95 4.39 7.67
N ALA A 54 -12.83 4.06 8.95
CA ALA A 54 -12.91 2.68 9.46
C ALA A 54 -14.29 2.32 10.01
N GLN A 55 -15.05 3.31 10.49
CA GLN A 55 -16.34 3.06 11.13
C GLN A 55 -17.28 4.27 11.03
N GLN A 56 -18.55 4.03 10.82
CA GLN A 56 -19.61 5.03 10.99
C GLN A 56 -20.16 4.95 12.42
N LEU A 57 -20.17 6.08 13.14
CA LEU A 57 -20.55 6.14 14.55
C LEU A 57 -22.00 6.57 14.78
N GLY A 58 -22.72 6.92 13.71
CA GLY A 58 -24.02 7.60 13.81
C GLY A 58 -23.89 9.11 14.05
N ASN A 59 -25.01 9.82 14.07
CA ASN A 59 -25.05 11.28 14.28
C ASN A 59 -24.10 12.07 13.35
N SER A 60 -24.01 11.67 12.08
CA SER A 60 -23.14 12.27 11.07
C SER A 60 -21.64 12.22 11.41
N ARG A 61 -21.20 11.23 12.18
CA ARG A 61 -19.81 11.04 12.58
C ARG A 61 -19.22 9.74 12.03
N VAL A 62 -17.96 9.83 11.68
CA VAL A 62 -17.13 8.69 11.30
C VAL A 62 -15.89 8.61 12.17
N ARG A 63 -15.37 7.41 12.34
CA ARG A 63 -14.06 7.14 12.92
C ARG A 63 -13.10 6.81 11.81
N ALA A 64 -11.95 7.48 11.80
CA ALA A 64 -10.92 7.28 10.79
C ALA A 64 -9.56 6.98 11.42
N VAL A 65 -8.74 6.23 10.69
CA VAL A 65 -7.38 5.86 11.07
C VAL A 65 -6.41 6.69 10.24
N CYS A 66 -5.58 7.50 10.90
CA CYS A 66 -4.60 8.35 10.27
C CYS A 66 -3.38 7.54 9.80
N LEU A 67 -2.85 7.90 8.64
CA LEU A 67 -1.68 7.26 8.03
C LEU A 67 -0.37 8.00 8.34
N LYS A 68 -0.45 9.15 8.99
CA LYS A 68 0.69 9.91 9.50
C LYS A 68 0.47 10.26 10.97
N PRO A 69 1.52 10.62 11.71
CA PRO A 69 1.40 11.12 13.07
C PRO A 69 0.41 12.28 13.18
N THR A 70 -0.27 12.35 14.32
CA THR A 70 -1.32 13.35 14.58
C THR A 70 -0.86 14.43 15.56
N ASP A 71 0.44 14.55 15.78
CA ASP A 71 1.03 15.55 16.67
C ASP A 71 0.71 16.97 16.16
N GLY A 72 0.20 17.80 17.06
CA GLY A 72 -0.27 19.15 16.72
C GLY A 72 -1.69 19.22 16.16
N LEU A 73 -2.38 18.10 15.94
CA LEU A 73 -3.77 18.09 15.51
C LEU A 73 -4.68 18.64 16.62
N SER A 74 -5.59 19.53 16.25
CA SER A 74 -6.57 20.11 17.15
C SER A 74 -8.01 19.77 16.79
N ARG A 75 -8.93 19.90 17.74
CA ARG A 75 -10.37 19.84 17.47
C ARG A 75 -10.77 20.97 16.53
N ASN A 76 -11.80 20.75 15.75
CA ASN A 76 -12.33 21.65 14.71
C ASN A 76 -11.41 21.84 13.50
N THR A 77 -10.29 21.12 13.38
CA THR A 77 -9.52 21.09 12.13
C THR A 77 -10.43 20.65 10.98
N PRO A 78 -10.46 21.41 9.87
CA PRO A 78 -11.27 21.04 8.70
C PRO A 78 -10.77 19.75 8.07
N VAL A 79 -11.70 18.91 7.63
CA VAL A 79 -11.39 17.61 7.01
C VAL A 79 -12.13 17.50 5.69
N ARG A 80 -11.40 17.25 4.62
CA ARG A 80 -11.95 17.06 3.27
C ARG A 80 -12.21 15.57 2.99
N ASN A 81 -13.39 15.24 2.49
CA ASN A 81 -13.67 13.93 1.92
C ASN A 81 -13.17 13.90 0.47
N LEU A 82 -12.28 12.96 0.12
CA LEU A 82 -11.75 12.84 -1.24
C LEU A 82 -12.73 12.19 -2.21
N GLY A 83 -13.74 11.47 -1.69
CA GLY A 83 -14.77 10.81 -2.49
C GLY A 83 -14.34 9.50 -3.16
N HIS A 84 -13.18 9.00 -2.80
CA HIS A 84 -12.61 7.71 -3.20
C HIS A 84 -11.84 7.11 -2.02
N GLY A 85 -11.42 5.86 -2.10
CA GLY A 85 -10.55 5.21 -1.13
C GLY A 85 -9.09 5.66 -1.21
N ILE A 86 -8.21 5.01 -0.44
CA ILE A 86 -6.77 5.16 -0.63
C ILE A 86 -6.42 4.55 -1.98
N GLN A 87 -5.68 5.29 -2.80
CA GLN A 87 -5.29 4.88 -4.14
C GLN A 87 -3.79 4.76 -4.28
N VAL A 88 -3.36 3.74 -5.03
CA VAL A 88 -1.95 3.53 -5.38
C VAL A 88 -1.77 3.54 -6.90
N PRO A 89 -0.60 3.97 -7.39
CA PRO A 89 -0.28 3.91 -8.80
C PRO A 89 -0.20 2.46 -9.27
N VAL A 90 -0.58 2.23 -10.52
CA VAL A 90 -0.51 0.91 -11.16
C VAL A 90 0.13 1.03 -12.55
N GLY A 91 0.57 -0.09 -13.10
CA GLY A 91 1.17 -0.15 -14.43
C GLY A 91 2.69 -0.25 -14.43
N ASN A 92 3.26 -0.37 -15.64
CA ASN A 92 4.69 -0.62 -15.82
C ASN A 92 5.60 0.46 -15.22
N ARG A 93 5.12 1.69 -15.10
CA ARG A 93 5.87 2.81 -14.49
C ARG A 93 6.05 2.68 -12.98
N THR A 94 5.38 1.72 -12.34
CA THR A 94 5.60 1.43 -10.91
C THR A 94 6.85 0.58 -10.67
N LEU A 95 7.34 -0.10 -11.70
CA LEU A 95 8.51 -0.96 -11.62
C LEU A 95 9.78 -0.13 -11.53
N GLY A 96 10.79 -0.64 -10.82
CA GLY A 96 12.05 0.06 -10.56
C GLY A 96 11.93 1.18 -9.52
N HIS A 97 10.87 1.17 -8.72
CA HIS A 97 10.62 2.20 -7.71
C HIS A 97 10.18 1.63 -6.37
N VAL A 98 10.37 2.46 -5.35
CA VAL A 98 9.94 2.20 -3.97
C VAL A 98 8.77 3.12 -3.63
N TRP A 99 7.68 2.54 -3.14
CA TRP A 99 6.41 3.19 -2.88
C TRP A 99 6.02 3.11 -1.42
N ASN A 100 5.32 4.11 -0.93
CA ASN A 100 4.62 4.03 0.34
C ASN A 100 3.19 3.50 0.16
N VAL A 101 2.45 3.37 1.25
CA VAL A 101 1.10 2.78 1.29
C VAL A 101 0.05 3.57 0.51
N TRP A 102 0.19 4.88 0.39
CA TRP A 102 -0.73 5.76 -0.34
C TRP A 102 -0.20 6.19 -1.72
N GLY A 103 0.83 5.48 -2.20
CA GLY A 103 1.32 5.62 -3.57
C GLY A 103 2.18 6.84 -3.85
N ASP A 104 2.89 7.36 -2.85
CA ASP A 104 4.00 8.27 -3.09
C ASP A 104 5.28 7.48 -3.34
N VAL A 105 6.08 7.94 -4.28
CA VAL A 105 7.41 7.37 -4.54
C VAL A 105 8.38 7.82 -3.45
N LEU A 106 9.20 6.89 -2.96
CA LEU A 106 10.19 7.16 -1.90
C LEU A 106 11.62 7.37 -2.44
N ASP A 107 11.88 6.97 -3.66
CA ASP A 107 13.20 7.02 -4.32
C ASP A 107 13.23 7.95 -5.54
N GLY A 108 12.24 8.82 -5.68
CA GLY A 108 12.10 9.74 -6.80
C GLY A 108 11.29 10.98 -6.44
N ASN A 109 10.76 11.63 -7.46
CA ASN A 109 9.91 12.79 -7.31
C ASN A 109 8.45 12.44 -7.64
N ASN A 110 7.52 12.71 -6.73
CA ASN A 110 6.11 12.39 -6.92
C ASN A 110 5.50 13.06 -8.17
N SER A 111 5.97 14.25 -8.55
CA SER A 111 5.48 14.94 -9.75
C SER A 111 5.70 14.16 -11.05
N ASP A 112 6.65 13.24 -11.07
CA ASP A 112 6.93 12.41 -12.25
C ASP A 112 5.85 11.35 -12.48
N PHE A 113 4.96 11.16 -11.51
CA PHE A 113 3.89 10.16 -11.47
C PHE A 113 2.48 10.77 -11.34
N ASP A 114 2.31 12.07 -11.56
CA ASP A 114 1.01 12.74 -11.43
C ASP A 114 -0.03 12.24 -12.45
N ASP A 115 0.43 11.78 -13.63
CA ASP A 115 -0.39 11.28 -14.74
C ASP A 115 -0.59 9.76 -14.76
N ILE A 116 -0.09 9.05 -13.74
CA ILE A 116 -0.20 7.59 -13.68
C ILE A 116 -1.61 7.15 -13.27
N GLU A 117 -2.07 6.04 -13.85
CA GLU A 117 -3.32 5.40 -13.42
C GLU A 117 -3.23 4.96 -11.96
N ARG A 118 -4.32 5.19 -11.20
CA ARG A 118 -4.40 4.83 -9.79
C ARG A 118 -5.63 3.98 -9.52
N TRP A 119 -5.45 2.97 -8.69
CA TRP A 119 -6.52 2.07 -8.25
C TRP A 119 -6.70 2.12 -6.74
N ASP A 120 -7.95 1.96 -6.30
CA ASP A 120 -8.27 1.86 -4.87
C ASP A 120 -7.66 0.58 -4.28
N ILE A 121 -7.13 0.66 -3.05
CA ILE A 121 -6.55 -0.51 -2.37
C ILE A 121 -7.61 -1.50 -1.87
N HIS A 122 -8.85 -1.07 -1.71
CA HIS A 122 -9.98 -1.91 -1.36
C HIS A 122 -10.75 -2.29 -2.63
N ARG A 123 -10.31 -3.37 -3.28
CA ARG A 123 -10.93 -3.89 -4.51
C ARG A 123 -11.71 -5.16 -4.23
N PRO A 124 -12.80 -5.42 -4.95
CA PRO A 124 -13.48 -6.71 -4.91
C PRO A 124 -12.56 -7.81 -5.44
N ALA A 125 -12.71 -9.02 -4.90
CA ALA A 125 -12.02 -10.19 -5.44
C ALA A 125 -12.50 -10.47 -6.89
N PRO A 126 -11.65 -11.12 -7.73
CA PRO A 126 -12.07 -11.57 -9.05
C PRO A 126 -13.30 -12.47 -8.96
N ALA A 127 -14.17 -12.40 -9.97
CA ALA A 127 -15.33 -13.26 -10.04
C ALA A 127 -14.91 -14.74 -10.16
N PHE A 128 -15.66 -15.64 -9.53
CA PHE A 128 -15.29 -17.06 -9.45
C PHE A 128 -15.15 -17.72 -10.84
N ASP A 129 -15.95 -17.30 -11.80
CA ASP A 129 -15.97 -17.80 -13.18
C ASP A 129 -14.78 -17.31 -14.01
N THR A 130 -14.03 -16.30 -13.56
CA THR A 130 -12.82 -15.81 -14.21
C THR A 130 -11.54 -16.50 -13.72
N LEU A 131 -11.65 -17.35 -12.68
CA LEU A 131 -10.49 -18.03 -12.11
C LEU A 131 -10.02 -19.18 -13.00
N GLU A 132 -8.73 -19.23 -13.30
CA GLU A 132 -8.12 -20.35 -14.04
C GLU A 132 -8.09 -21.62 -13.18
N PRO A 133 -8.70 -22.73 -13.62
CA PRO A 133 -8.72 -23.98 -12.84
C PRO A 133 -7.41 -24.79 -12.95
N SER A 134 -6.44 -24.30 -13.69
CA SER A 134 -5.21 -25.05 -14.01
C SER A 134 -4.29 -25.19 -12.79
N LYS A 135 -3.85 -26.41 -12.52
CA LYS A 135 -2.84 -26.74 -11.51
C LYS A 135 -1.50 -26.96 -12.19
N ARG A 136 -0.83 -25.90 -12.57
CA ARG A 136 0.50 -25.95 -13.15
C ARG A 136 1.56 -25.74 -12.06
N MET A 137 2.63 -26.54 -12.08
CA MET A 137 3.79 -26.33 -11.21
C MET A 137 4.51 -25.04 -11.63
N PHE A 138 4.91 -24.26 -10.63
CA PHE A 138 5.75 -23.08 -10.77
C PHE A 138 7.19 -23.45 -10.40
N GLU A 139 8.07 -23.55 -11.38
CA GLU A 139 9.47 -23.90 -11.16
C GLU A 139 10.24 -22.70 -10.62
N THR A 140 10.68 -22.80 -9.36
CA THR A 140 11.47 -21.75 -8.70
C THR A 140 12.95 -21.78 -9.13
N GLY A 141 13.43 -22.91 -9.61
CA GLY A 141 14.84 -23.19 -9.89
C GLY A 141 15.68 -23.43 -8.62
N ILE A 142 15.05 -23.49 -7.46
CA ILE A 142 15.67 -23.85 -6.18
C ILE A 142 15.41 -25.33 -5.96
N LYS A 143 16.45 -26.15 -6.10
CA LYS A 143 16.32 -27.64 -6.10
C LYS A 143 15.52 -28.20 -4.94
N VAL A 144 15.75 -27.71 -3.73
CA VAL A 144 15.08 -28.22 -2.53
C VAL A 144 13.60 -27.87 -2.54
N ILE A 145 13.20 -26.72 -3.08
CA ILE A 145 11.81 -26.33 -3.19
C ILE A 145 11.12 -27.14 -4.29
N ASP A 146 11.69 -27.12 -5.48
CA ASP A 146 11.08 -27.76 -6.64
C ASP A 146 10.93 -29.29 -6.48
N LEU A 147 11.86 -29.92 -5.71
CA LEU A 147 11.84 -31.37 -5.50
C LEU A 147 10.97 -31.79 -4.30
N LEU A 148 11.02 -31.07 -3.18
CA LEU A 148 10.40 -31.51 -1.93
C LEU A 148 9.09 -30.79 -1.61
N THR A 149 8.92 -29.54 -2.05
CA THR A 149 7.76 -28.70 -1.77
C THR A 149 7.39 -27.84 -2.97
N PRO A 150 7.06 -28.45 -4.13
CA PRO A 150 6.84 -27.72 -5.38
C PRO A 150 5.72 -26.71 -5.23
N TYR A 151 5.92 -25.55 -5.82
CA TYR A 151 4.93 -24.46 -5.81
C TYR A 151 3.94 -24.64 -6.97
N LEU A 152 2.71 -24.21 -6.72
CA LEU A 152 1.68 -24.16 -7.77
C LEU A 152 1.52 -22.72 -8.26
N ALA A 153 1.43 -22.53 -9.57
CA ALA A 153 1.09 -21.25 -10.15
C ALA A 153 -0.27 -20.77 -9.63
N GLY A 154 -0.35 -19.50 -9.23
CA GLY A 154 -1.54 -18.94 -8.56
C GLY A 154 -1.74 -19.41 -7.12
N GLY A 155 -0.81 -20.20 -6.56
CA GLY A 155 -0.85 -20.67 -5.17
C GLY A 155 -0.42 -19.61 -4.17
N LYS A 156 -0.77 -19.83 -2.91
CA LYS A 156 -0.29 -19.06 -1.75
C LYS A 156 0.70 -19.93 -0.99
N ILE A 157 1.89 -19.39 -0.75
CA ILE A 157 3.01 -20.11 -0.17
C ILE A 157 3.48 -19.37 1.08
N GLY A 158 3.68 -20.11 2.18
CA GLY A 158 4.21 -19.56 3.44
C GLY A 158 5.64 -20.00 3.68
N LEU A 159 6.54 -19.05 3.94
CA LEU A 159 7.90 -19.29 4.41
C LEU A 159 7.99 -18.84 5.88
N PHE A 160 8.12 -19.80 6.77
CA PHE A 160 8.17 -19.56 8.22
C PHE A 160 9.57 -19.83 8.75
N GLY A 161 10.00 -19.03 9.71
CA GLY A 161 11.29 -19.18 10.38
C GLY A 161 11.58 -18.00 11.31
N GLY A 162 12.51 -18.18 12.23
CA GLY A 162 13.02 -17.12 13.10
C GLY A 162 13.80 -16.05 12.37
N ALA A 163 14.35 -15.09 13.11
CA ALA A 163 15.26 -14.09 12.53
C ALA A 163 16.56 -14.74 12.05
N GLY A 164 17.14 -14.21 10.96
CA GLY A 164 18.45 -14.63 10.47
C GLY A 164 18.54 -16.02 9.82
N VAL A 165 17.41 -16.66 9.49
CA VAL A 165 17.39 -18.00 8.87
C VAL A 165 17.36 -18.00 7.35
N GLY A 166 17.56 -16.85 6.70
CA GLY A 166 17.66 -16.73 5.24
C GLY A 166 16.33 -16.61 4.49
N LYS A 167 15.23 -16.20 5.16
CA LYS A 167 13.95 -15.97 4.47
C LYS A 167 14.09 -14.92 3.36
N THR A 168 14.73 -13.79 3.64
CA THR A 168 14.93 -12.71 2.67
C THR A 168 15.77 -13.18 1.48
N VAL A 169 16.82 -13.94 1.72
CA VAL A 169 17.67 -14.52 0.66
C VAL A 169 16.84 -15.41 -0.29
N LEU A 170 15.95 -16.24 0.25
CA LEU A 170 15.05 -17.06 -0.58
C LEU A 170 14.07 -16.20 -1.39
N ILE A 171 13.54 -15.13 -0.80
CA ILE A 171 12.61 -14.22 -1.49
C ILE A 171 13.33 -13.49 -2.62
N THR A 172 14.52 -12.93 -2.36
CA THR A 172 15.34 -12.24 -3.37
C THR A 172 15.69 -13.19 -4.52
N GLU A 173 16.10 -14.43 -4.21
CA GLU A 173 16.40 -15.43 -5.24
C GLU A 173 15.17 -15.80 -6.07
N MET A 174 13.99 -15.92 -5.47
CA MET A 174 12.74 -16.15 -6.20
C MET A 174 12.39 -14.98 -7.13
N ILE A 175 12.50 -13.74 -6.66
CA ILE A 175 12.28 -12.53 -7.47
C ILE A 175 13.24 -12.54 -8.67
N ASN A 176 14.52 -12.83 -8.44
CA ASN A 176 15.54 -12.93 -9.47
C ASN A 176 15.19 -14.01 -10.52
N ARG A 177 14.72 -15.17 -10.07
CA ARG A 177 14.30 -16.26 -10.96
C ARG A 177 13.06 -15.93 -11.79
N VAL A 178 12.07 -15.29 -11.17
CA VAL A 178 10.89 -14.81 -11.89
C VAL A 178 11.29 -13.82 -13.00
N ALA A 179 12.12 -12.84 -12.67
CA ALA A 179 12.57 -11.83 -13.63
C ALA A 179 13.42 -12.41 -14.75
N SER A 180 14.37 -13.33 -14.44
CA SER A 180 15.35 -13.85 -15.40
C SER A 180 14.83 -15.02 -16.24
N LYS A 181 14.08 -15.96 -15.65
CA LYS A 181 13.61 -17.18 -16.33
C LYS A 181 12.21 -17.08 -16.92
N HIS A 182 11.31 -16.39 -16.21
CA HIS A 182 9.92 -16.29 -16.62
C HIS A 182 9.57 -14.97 -17.31
N GLY A 183 10.51 -14.00 -17.34
CA GLY A 183 10.27 -12.67 -17.91
C GLY A 183 9.18 -11.89 -17.16
N GLY A 184 8.81 -12.35 -15.96
CA GLY A 184 7.76 -11.77 -15.14
C GLY A 184 8.23 -10.56 -14.34
N VAL A 185 7.26 -9.92 -13.69
CA VAL A 185 7.47 -8.83 -12.75
C VAL A 185 7.16 -9.29 -11.33
N SER A 186 7.69 -8.58 -10.35
CA SER A 186 7.48 -8.89 -8.94
C SER A 186 7.01 -7.65 -8.19
N VAL A 187 6.11 -7.84 -7.24
CA VAL A 187 5.73 -6.78 -6.30
C VAL A 187 6.06 -7.27 -4.90
N PHE A 188 6.90 -6.52 -4.20
CA PHE A 188 7.32 -6.84 -2.84
C PHE A 188 6.58 -5.96 -1.83
N ALA A 189 6.08 -6.56 -0.75
CA ALA A 189 5.42 -5.87 0.34
C ALA A 189 6.25 -6.00 1.63
N GLY A 190 6.91 -4.93 2.05
CA GLY A 190 7.66 -4.86 3.31
C GLY A 190 6.77 -4.41 4.46
N VAL A 191 6.16 -5.36 5.17
CA VAL A 191 5.20 -5.09 6.25
C VAL A 191 5.91 -5.02 7.59
N GLY A 192 6.13 -3.82 8.11
CA GLY A 192 6.84 -3.62 9.38
C GLY A 192 8.32 -3.98 9.31
N GLU A 193 8.92 -3.81 8.15
CA GLU A 193 10.36 -4.03 7.95
C GLU A 193 11.18 -2.90 8.59
N ARG A 194 12.41 -3.23 8.96
CA ARG A 194 13.38 -2.23 9.39
C ARG A 194 13.86 -1.44 8.18
N THR A 195 13.99 -0.13 8.32
CA THR A 195 14.47 0.76 7.24
C THR A 195 15.77 0.26 6.62
N ARG A 196 16.71 -0.22 7.44
CA ARG A 196 17.97 -0.78 6.97
C ARG A 196 17.78 -2.02 6.09
N GLU A 197 16.92 -2.97 6.52
CA GLU A 197 16.67 -4.21 5.78
C GLU A 197 16.00 -3.91 4.42
N GLY A 198 15.09 -2.92 4.38
CA GLY A 198 14.50 -2.45 3.13
C GLY A 198 15.50 -1.82 2.18
N THR A 199 16.44 -1.03 2.70
CA THR A 199 17.53 -0.43 1.92
C THR A 199 18.49 -1.49 1.39
N ASP A 200 18.90 -2.43 2.24
CA ASP A 200 19.80 -3.53 1.87
C ASP A 200 19.16 -4.38 0.74
N LEU A 201 17.86 -4.70 0.86
CA LEU A 201 17.11 -5.44 -0.17
C LEU A 201 17.09 -4.69 -1.51
N ARG A 202 16.81 -3.38 -1.49
CA ARG A 202 16.82 -2.57 -2.70
C ARG A 202 18.18 -2.59 -3.38
N MET A 203 19.26 -2.36 -2.62
CA MET A 203 20.64 -2.38 -3.15
C MET A 203 20.99 -3.74 -3.75
N GLU A 204 20.65 -4.85 -3.09
CA GLU A 204 20.86 -6.22 -3.60
C GLU A 204 20.12 -6.45 -4.93
N MET A 205 18.90 -5.94 -5.05
CA MET A 205 18.10 -6.04 -6.28
C MET A 205 18.67 -5.15 -7.41
N GLU A 206 19.20 -3.98 -7.09
CA GLU A 206 19.91 -3.13 -8.06
C GLU A 206 21.19 -3.80 -8.57
N GLU A 207 22.02 -4.34 -7.67
CA GLU A 207 23.26 -5.05 -8.02
C GLU A 207 22.99 -6.30 -8.88
N SER A 208 21.91 -7.00 -8.62
CA SER A 208 21.50 -8.18 -9.40
C SER A 208 20.78 -7.84 -10.71
N GLY A 209 20.48 -6.56 -10.97
CA GLY A 209 19.84 -6.07 -12.19
C GLY A 209 18.37 -6.46 -12.33
N VAL A 210 17.69 -6.82 -11.22
CA VAL A 210 16.27 -7.21 -11.24
C VAL A 210 15.35 -6.11 -10.72
N PHE A 211 15.88 -5.04 -10.15
CA PHE A 211 15.10 -3.95 -9.59
C PHE A 211 14.15 -3.31 -10.61
N GLU A 212 14.58 -3.14 -11.86
CA GLU A 212 13.76 -2.60 -12.95
C GLU A 212 12.50 -3.44 -13.26
N LYS A 213 12.42 -4.68 -12.78
CA LYS A 213 11.29 -5.59 -12.92
C LYS A 213 10.52 -5.81 -11.62
N ALA A 214 10.80 -5.01 -10.61
CA ALA A 214 10.17 -5.10 -9.31
C ALA A 214 9.60 -3.76 -8.85
N ALA A 215 8.44 -3.80 -8.19
CA ALA A 215 7.91 -2.68 -7.43
C ALA A 215 7.99 -3.02 -5.94
N LEU A 216 8.55 -2.13 -5.14
CA LEU A 216 8.68 -2.32 -3.69
C LEU A 216 7.70 -1.41 -2.97
N VAL A 217 6.88 -1.97 -2.07
CA VAL A 217 5.94 -1.20 -1.25
C VAL A 217 6.29 -1.39 0.21
N PHE A 218 6.65 -0.33 0.90
CA PHE A 218 7.06 -0.39 2.30
C PHE A 218 6.10 0.33 3.25
N GLY A 219 5.87 -0.30 4.41
CA GLY A 219 5.38 0.33 5.62
C GLY A 219 6.31 -0.07 6.75
N GLN A 220 7.20 0.84 7.12
CA GLN A 220 8.32 0.60 8.03
C GLN A 220 7.87 0.44 9.48
N MET A 221 8.76 -0.06 10.37
CA MET A 221 8.44 -0.33 11.77
C MET A 221 8.08 0.91 12.58
N ASP A 222 8.62 2.06 12.22
CA ASP A 222 8.41 3.36 12.86
C ASP A 222 7.13 4.06 12.41
N GLU A 223 6.50 3.58 11.34
CA GLU A 223 5.24 4.15 10.86
C GLU A 223 4.02 3.74 11.72
N PRO A 224 2.95 4.56 11.70
CA PRO A 224 1.73 4.25 12.42
C PRO A 224 1.17 2.86 12.08
N PRO A 225 0.50 2.18 13.04
CA PRO A 225 -0.08 0.85 12.80
C PRO A 225 -1.03 0.81 11.61
N GLY A 226 -1.76 1.89 11.34
CA GLY A 226 -2.66 2.02 10.20
C GLY A 226 -1.96 1.86 8.85
N VAL A 227 -0.75 2.37 8.72
CA VAL A 227 0.11 2.20 7.53
C VAL A 227 0.50 0.74 7.37
N ARG A 228 1.13 0.17 8.40
CA ARG A 228 1.65 -1.21 8.36
C ARG A 228 0.58 -2.26 8.01
N LEU A 229 -0.66 -2.04 8.46
CA LEU A 229 -1.80 -2.93 8.15
C LEU A 229 -2.27 -2.85 6.69
N ARG A 230 -1.93 -1.77 5.97
CA ARG A 230 -2.39 -1.54 4.58
C ARG A 230 -1.34 -1.81 3.51
N VAL A 231 -0.07 -2.00 3.90
CA VAL A 231 1.04 -2.30 2.95
C VAL A 231 0.67 -3.44 2.00
N ALA A 232 0.17 -4.55 2.55
CA ALA A 232 -0.19 -5.72 1.76
C ALA A 232 -1.31 -5.42 0.76
N LEU A 233 -2.29 -4.59 1.12
CA LEU A 233 -3.37 -4.19 0.22
C LEU A 233 -2.83 -3.35 -0.94
N SER A 234 -1.98 -2.36 -0.63
CA SER A 234 -1.34 -1.51 -1.64
C SER A 234 -0.50 -2.31 -2.62
N ALA A 235 0.35 -3.20 -2.11
CA ALA A 235 1.17 -4.07 -2.95
C ALA A 235 0.34 -5.05 -3.79
N LEU A 236 -0.70 -5.66 -3.22
CA LEU A 236 -1.60 -6.54 -3.94
C LEU A 236 -2.35 -5.81 -5.07
N THR A 237 -2.76 -4.57 -4.84
CA THR A 237 -3.41 -3.75 -5.88
C THR A 237 -2.48 -3.52 -7.07
N MET A 238 -1.19 -3.19 -6.81
CA MET A 238 -0.20 -3.09 -7.88
C MET A 238 0.03 -4.44 -8.58
N ALA A 239 0.07 -5.54 -7.83
CA ALA A 239 0.24 -6.88 -8.41
C ALA A 239 -0.97 -7.34 -9.23
N GLU A 240 -2.18 -6.95 -8.84
CA GLU A 240 -3.41 -7.25 -9.59
C GLU A 240 -3.41 -6.65 -10.98
N TYR A 241 -2.88 -5.44 -11.16
CA TYR A 241 -2.74 -4.84 -12.47
C TYR A 241 -1.91 -5.70 -13.44
N PHE A 242 -0.85 -6.33 -12.95
CA PHE A 242 0.00 -7.20 -13.78
C PHE A 242 -0.60 -8.60 -14.00
N ARG A 243 -1.56 -9.00 -13.18
CA ARG A 243 -2.31 -10.24 -13.34
C ARG A 243 -3.39 -10.11 -14.42
N ASP A 244 -4.12 -8.98 -14.43
CA ASP A 244 -5.27 -8.69 -15.29
C ASP A 244 -4.82 -8.24 -16.69
#